data_6a7f6ca4a1b9be6ec50572db6a514ff8
#
_entry.id   6a7f6ca4a1b9be6ec50572db6a514ff8
#
_cell.length_a   1.000
_cell.length_b   1.000
_cell.length_c   1.000
_cell.angle_alpha   90.00
_cell.angle_beta   90.00
_cell.angle_gamma   90.00
#
_symmetry.space_group_name_H-M   'P 1'
#
loop_
_entity.id
_entity.type
_entity.pdbx_description
1 polymer ?
#
loop_
_entity_poly.entity_id
_entity_poly.type
_entity_poly.pdbx_seq_one_letter_code
_entity_poly.pdbx_strand_id
1 'polypeptide(L)'
;MSAFSKIIAAAESCGLRAFPDVYEGKDLDRWVVYQYTTEYGDLYGDDAPEAITGTIQVKLILPEMENFLSIRDRFRQALFSQGFNFPRVTENFVDPDGPHKKRNIVFELEEDEMEE
;
A
#
# COMPACT_ATOMS: atom_id res chain seq x y z
N MET A 1 4.82 8.30 13.81
CA MET A 1 4.15 8.37 12.50
C MET A 1 3.42 7.08 12.26
N SER A 2 2.19 7.17 11.87
CA SER A 2 1.41 5.97 11.65
C SER A 2 1.86 5.27 10.38
N ALA A 3 1.46 4.01 10.26
CA ALA A 3 1.79 3.26 9.07
C ALA A 3 1.21 3.90 7.82
N PHE A 4 -0.02 4.41 7.91
CA PHE A 4 -0.63 5.04 6.75
C PHE A 4 0.11 6.32 6.37
N SER A 5 0.55 7.10 7.35
CA SER A 5 1.33 8.29 7.05
C SER A 5 2.63 7.94 6.33
N LYS A 6 3.24 6.83 6.72
CA LYS A 6 4.46 6.38 6.07
C LYS A 6 4.21 5.96 4.63
N ILE A 7 3.08 5.33 4.39
CA ILE A 7 2.71 4.93 3.03
C ILE A 7 2.47 6.16 2.17
N ILE A 8 1.78 7.14 2.71
CA ILE A 8 1.51 8.37 1.99
C ILE A 8 2.83 9.08 1.66
N ALA A 9 3.74 9.13 2.63
CA ALA A 9 5.03 9.78 2.40
C ALA A 9 5.83 9.05 1.33
N ALA A 10 5.81 7.73 1.35
CA ALA A 10 6.52 6.96 0.34
C ALA A 10 5.94 7.22 -1.05
N ALA A 11 4.62 7.25 -1.15
CA ALA A 11 3.98 7.50 -2.43
C ALA A 11 4.33 8.89 -2.95
N GLU A 12 4.27 9.87 -2.07
CA GLU A 12 4.55 11.24 -2.49
C GLU A 12 5.99 11.42 -2.93
N SER A 13 6.91 10.70 -2.33
CA SER A 13 8.30 10.78 -2.74
C SER A 13 8.51 10.24 -4.15
N CYS A 14 7.56 9.47 -4.65
CA CYS A 14 7.62 8.94 -6.00
C CYS A 14 6.70 9.70 -6.96
N GLY A 15 6.15 10.81 -6.52
CA GLY A 15 5.24 11.58 -7.36
C GLY A 15 3.86 10.96 -7.47
N LEU A 16 3.49 10.12 -6.52
CA LEU A 16 2.20 9.44 -6.53
C LEU A 16 1.34 9.98 -5.41
N ARG A 17 0.04 9.81 -5.56
CA ARG A 17 -0.89 10.18 -4.49
C ARG A 17 -1.51 8.91 -3.94
N ALA A 18 -1.73 8.88 -2.65
CA ALA A 18 -2.24 7.70 -1.97
C ALA A 18 -3.58 8.00 -1.32
N PHE A 19 -4.47 7.05 -1.39
CA PHE A 19 -5.83 7.20 -0.88
C PHE A 19 -6.20 5.96 -0.08
N PRO A 20 -6.98 6.12 0.99
CA PRO A 20 -7.45 4.95 1.73
C PRO A 20 -8.54 4.23 0.95
N ASP A 21 -8.47 2.92 0.95
CA ASP A 21 -9.50 2.04 0.41
C ASP A 21 -9.68 2.12 -1.10
N VAL A 22 -10.13 3.24 -1.61
CA VAL A 22 -10.42 3.31 -3.05
C VAL A 22 -10.29 4.75 -3.52
N TYR A 23 -9.91 4.92 -4.77
CA TYR A 23 -9.89 6.22 -5.40
C TYR A 23 -10.96 6.22 -6.49
N GLU A 24 -11.92 7.10 -6.36
CA GLU A 24 -13.01 7.14 -7.29
C GLU A 24 -12.94 8.30 -8.28
N GLY A 25 -11.89 9.09 -8.19
CA GLY A 25 -11.74 10.22 -9.10
C GLY A 25 -11.33 9.78 -10.48
N LYS A 26 -11.27 10.73 -11.40
CA LYS A 26 -10.91 10.44 -12.78
C LYS A 26 -9.76 11.30 -13.26
N ASP A 27 -9.16 12.07 -12.35
CA ASP A 27 -8.12 13.01 -12.72
C ASP A 27 -6.74 12.39 -12.82
N LEU A 28 -6.54 11.27 -12.19
CA LEU A 28 -5.20 10.68 -12.13
C LEU A 28 -5.13 9.48 -13.02
N ASP A 29 -3.99 9.30 -13.69
CA ASP A 29 -3.78 8.11 -14.48
C ASP A 29 -3.04 7.05 -13.67
N ARG A 30 -2.52 7.41 -12.50
CA ARG A 30 -1.83 6.49 -11.62
C ARG A 30 -2.00 6.94 -10.18
N TRP A 31 -2.08 6.00 -9.26
CA TRP A 31 -2.27 6.33 -7.86
C TRP A 31 -1.98 5.09 -7.01
N VAL A 32 -2.07 5.28 -5.69
CA VAL A 32 -1.85 4.22 -4.71
C VAL A 32 -3.07 4.18 -3.81
N VAL A 33 -3.53 2.99 -3.45
CA VAL A 33 -4.56 2.85 -2.42
C VAL A 33 -4.03 1.90 -1.36
N TYR A 34 -4.49 2.07 -0.12
CA TYR A 34 -4.01 1.26 0.99
C TYR A 34 -5.16 0.92 1.93
N GLN A 35 -5.07 -0.23 2.54
CA GLN A 35 -6.09 -0.66 3.50
C GLN A 35 -5.55 -1.81 4.33
N TYR A 36 -6.11 -2.00 5.50
CA TYR A 36 -5.81 -3.16 6.29
C TYR A 36 -6.54 -4.35 5.71
N THR A 37 -5.86 -5.48 5.62
CA THR A 37 -6.53 -6.72 5.25
C THR A 37 -6.74 -7.58 6.47
N THR A 38 -5.93 -7.41 7.51
CA THR A 38 -6.02 -8.20 8.71
C THR A 38 -5.52 -7.34 9.85
N GLU A 39 -6.23 -7.36 10.96
CA GLU A 39 -5.80 -6.69 12.16
C GLU A 39 -5.84 -7.66 13.31
N TYR A 40 -4.82 -7.63 14.13
CA TYR A 40 -4.74 -8.51 15.28
C TYR A 40 -4.58 -7.70 16.53
N GLY A 41 -4.59 -8.36 17.64
CA GLY A 41 -4.16 -7.76 18.88
C GLY A 41 -5.24 -7.21 19.73
N ASP A 42 -6.44 -7.24 19.26
CA ASP A 42 -7.50 -6.66 20.04
C ASP A 42 -8.47 -7.67 20.54
N LEU A 43 -8.11 -8.93 20.52
CA LEU A 43 -9.08 -9.90 20.80
C LEU A 43 -8.89 -10.55 22.09
N TYR A 44 -7.88 -10.21 22.80
CA TYR A 44 -7.47 -11.06 23.84
C TYR A 44 -7.78 -10.50 25.18
N GLY A 45 -8.71 -11.03 25.79
CA GLY A 45 -8.93 -10.75 27.14
C GLY A 45 -9.63 -9.45 27.39
N ASP A 46 -9.62 -9.08 28.59
CA ASP A 46 -10.36 -7.97 29.05
C ASP A 46 -9.61 -6.68 28.96
N ASP A 47 -8.33 -6.77 28.72
CA ASP A 47 -7.54 -5.58 28.71
C ASP A 47 -7.41 -5.07 27.30
N ALA A 48 -7.17 -3.80 27.16
CA ALA A 48 -6.86 -3.23 25.87
C ALA A 48 -5.57 -3.86 25.39
N PRO A 49 -5.45 -4.05 24.09
CA PRO A 49 -4.20 -4.62 23.56
C PRO A 49 -3.08 -3.64 23.75
N GLU A 50 -1.91 -4.17 24.04
CA GLU A 50 -0.75 -3.34 24.18
C GLU A 50 -0.11 -3.04 22.86
N ALA A 51 -0.41 -3.83 21.86
CA ALA A 51 0.14 -3.63 20.54
C ALA A 51 -0.87 -4.16 19.54
N ILE A 52 -0.92 -3.49 18.41
CA ILE A 52 -1.78 -3.91 17.34
C ILE A 52 -0.88 -4.20 16.16
N THR A 53 -1.01 -5.40 15.60
CA THR A 53 -0.29 -5.73 14.40
C THR A 53 -1.31 -5.98 13.33
N GLY A 54 -0.91 -5.79 12.11
CA GLY A 54 -1.83 -5.99 11.02
C GLY A 54 -1.10 -6.13 9.71
N THR A 55 -1.83 -6.59 8.73
CA THR A 55 -1.31 -6.68 7.38
C THR A 55 -1.99 -5.58 6.58
N ILE A 56 -1.19 -4.82 5.87
CA ILE A 56 -1.68 -3.73 5.05
C ILE A 56 -1.46 -4.10 3.60
N GLN A 57 -2.50 -3.94 2.81
CA GLN A 57 -2.40 -4.15 1.39
C GLN A 57 -2.26 -2.78 0.73
N VAL A 58 -1.24 -2.63 -0.09
CA VAL A 58 -1.00 -1.39 -0.80
C VAL A 58 -1.01 -1.71 -2.28
N LYS A 59 -1.89 -1.07 -3.03
CA LYS A 59 -2.00 -1.31 -4.45
C LYS A 59 -1.46 -0.12 -5.20
N LEU A 60 -0.52 -0.39 -6.08
CA LEU A 60 0.02 0.62 -6.99
C LEU A 60 -0.69 0.42 -8.32
N ILE A 61 -1.39 1.44 -8.77
CA ILE A 61 -2.22 1.35 -9.96
C ILE A 61 -1.63 2.25 -11.04
N LEU A 62 -1.33 1.64 -12.18
CA LEU A 62 -0.60 2.31 -13.27
C LEU A 62 -1.31 2.08 -14.60
N PRO A 63 -1.08 2.94 -15.59
CA PRO A 63 -1.60 2.69 -16.92
C PRO A 63 -1.05 1.39 -17.47
N GLU A 64 -1.85 0.71 -18.25
CA GLU A 64 -1.50 -0.61 -18.76
C GLU A 64 -0.18 -0.61 -19.53
N MET A 65 0.05 0.41 -20.33
CA MET A 65 1.22 0.45 -21.19
C MET A 65 2.46 1.00 -20.52
N GLU A 66 2.34 1.37 -19.26
CA GLU A 66 3.48 1.95 -18.56
C GLU A 66 4.56 0.92 -18.30
N ASN A 67 5.81 1.32 -18.37
CA ASN A 67 6.90 0.45 -17.96
C ASN A 67 6.88 0.42 -16.44
N PHE A 68 6.24 -0.58 -15.89
CA PHE A 68 5.95 -0.59 -14.46
C PHE A 68 7.14 -0.98 -13.59
N LEU A 69 8.16 -1.61 -14.17
CA LEU A 69 9.24 -2.13 -13.34
C LEU A 69 9.98 -1.02 -12.58
N SER A 70 10.26 0.07 -13.25
CA SER A 70 10.98 1.17 -12.64
C SER A 70 10.16 1.81 -11.52
N ILE A 71 8.89 2.04 -11.78
CA ILE A 71 8.03 2.69 -10.80
C ILE A 71 7.79 1.74 -9.63
N ARG A 72 7.57 0.46 -9.91
CA ARG A 72 7.38 -0.53 -8.87
C ARG A 72 8.58 -0.57 -7.93
N ASP A 73 9.77 -0.61 -8.50
CA ASP A 73 10.96 -0.75 -7.67
C ASP A 73 11.22 0.51 -6.86
N ARG A 74 10.95 1.66 -7.45
CA ARG A 74 11.15 2.92 -6.73
C ARG A 74 10.18 3.04 -5.56
N PHE A 75 8.92 2.69 -5.80
CA PHE A 75 7.92 2.78 -4.74
C PHE A 75 8.20 1.75 -3.66
N ARG A 76 8.59 0.55 -4.06
CA ARG A 76 8.94 -0.49 -3.10
C ARG A 76 10.09 -0.04 -2.21
N GLN A 77 11.10 0.57 -2.81
CA GLN A 77 12.24 1.04 -2.05
C GLN A 77 11.83 2.19 -1.14
N ALA A 78 10.93 3.05 -1.58
CA ALA A 78 10.45 4.14 -0.75
C ALA A 78 9.70 3.61 0.47
N LEU A 79 8.90 2.57 0.30
CA LEU A 79 8.23 1.95 1.43
C LEU A 79 9.24 1.36 2.40
N PHE A 80 10.24 0.67 1.87
CA PHE A 80 11.26 0.09 2.72
C PHE A 80 12.00 1.18 3.51
N SER A 81 12.22 2.32 2.89
CA SER A 81 12.91 3.43 3.55
C SER A 81 12.11 4.03 4.68
N GLN A 82 10.81 3.81 4.69
CA GLN A 82 9.97 4.31 5.77
C GLN A 82 9.96 3.38 6.97
N GLY A 83 10.67 2.27 6.90
CA GLY A 83 10.77 1.38 8.05
C GLY A 83 9.97 0.10 7.97
N PHE A 84 9.27 -0.12 6.87
CA PHE A 84 8.58 -1.39 6.71
C PHE A 84 9.56 -2.47 6.34
N ASN A 85 9.20 -3.72 6.60
CA ASN A 85 9.94 -4.82 6.03
C ASN A 85 9.90 -4.68 4.53
N PHE A 86 10.87 -5.26 3.83
CA PHE A 86 10.89 -5.09 2.39
C PHE A 86 9.56 -5.63 1.83
N PRO A 87 8.81 -4.78 1.14
CA PRO A 87 7.46 -5.14 0.75
C PRO A 87 7.44 -6.32 -0.22
N ARG A 88 6.50 -7.22 0.01
CA ARG A 88 6.36 -8.40 -0.82
C ARG A 88 5.28 -8.12 -1.85
N VAL A 89 5.58 -8.40 -3.11
CA VAL A 89 4.59 -8.25 -4.18
C VAL A 89 3.78 -9.54 -4.22
N THR A 90 2.51 -9.43 -3.95
CA THR A 90 1.65 -10.61 -3.93
C THR A 90 0.85 -10.79 -5.20
N GLU A 91 0.61 -9.70 -5.93
CA GLU A 91 -0.14 -9.80 -7.17
C GLU A 91 0.32 -8.72 -8.14
N ASN A 92 0.25 -9.03 -9.41
CA ASN A 92 0.59 -8.09 -10.46
C ASN A 92 -0.25 -8.49 -11.67
N PHE A 93 -1.26 -7.71 -11.96
CA PHE A 93 -2.18 -8.06 -13.03
C PHE A 93 -2.79 -6.81 -13.65
N VAL A 94 -3.30 -6.95 -14.85
CA VAL A 94 -4.04 -5.88 -15.51
C VAL A 94 -5.51 -6.17 -15.31
N ASP A 95 -6.23 -5.20 -14.76
CA ASP A 95 -7.64 -5.36 -14.48
C ASP A 95 -8.40 -5.25 -15.80
N PRO A 96 -9.00 -6.32 -16.28
CA PRO A 96 -9.67 -6.30 -17.58
C PRO A 96 -11.01 -5.59 -17.53
N ASP A 97 -11.56 -5.39 -16.34
CA ASP A 97 -12.88 -4.82 -16.21
C ASP A 97 -12.88 -3.32 -16.02
N GLY A 98 -11.73 -2.74 -15.79
CA GLY A 98 -11.65 -1.31 -15.61
C GLY A 98 -11.76 -0.58 -16.94
N PRO A 99 -12.26 0.63 -16.93
CA PRO A 99 -12.44 1.38 -18.17
C PRO A 99 -11.13 1.63 -18.89
N HIS A 100 -10.02 1.61 -18.19
CA HIS A 100 -8.72 1.90 -18.79
C HIS A 100 -7.73 0.77 -18.62
N LYS A 101 -8.19 -0.38 -18.20
CA LYS A 101 -7.35 -1.56 -18.05
C LYS A 101 -6.07 -1.23 -17.30
N LYS A 102 -6.21 -0.82 -16.07
CA LYS A 102 -5.05 -0.44 -15.27
C LYS A 102 -4.30 -1.66 -14.77
N ARG A 103 -2.98 -1.51 -14.63
CA ARG A 103 -2.18 -2.54 -14.00
C ARG A 103 -2.20 -2.33 -12.50
N ASN A 104 -2.43 -3.41 -11.78
CA ASN A 104 -2.47 -3.40 -10.33
C ASN A 104 -1.30 -4.22 -9.80
N ILE A 105 -0.46 -3.59 -9.01
CA ILE A 105 0.64 -4.27 -8.34
C ILE A 105 0.35 -4.19 -6.86
N VAL A 106 0.18 -5.33 -6.24
CA VAL A 106 -0.25 -5.40 -4.86
C VAL A 106 0.93 -5.76 -3.98
N PHE A 107 1.22 -4.90 -3.02
CA PHE A 107 2.26 -5.15 -2.02
C PHE A 107 1.60 -5.50 -0.71
N GLU A 108 2.25 -6.33 0.05
CA GLU A 108 1.79 -6.67 1.39
C GLU A 108 2.82 -6.19 2.39
N LEU A 109 2.37 -5.44 3.37
CA LEU A 109 3.22 -4.92 4.42
C LEU A 109 2.70 -5.40 5.76
N GLU A 110 3.60 -5.54 6.70
CA GLU A 110 3.21 -5.86 8.05
C GLU A 110 3.49 -4.67 8.94
N GLU A 111 2.53 -4.31 9.73
CA GLU A 111 2.68 -3.22 10.65
C GLU A 111 3.06 -3.79 12.01
N ASP A 112 4.10 -3.25 12.60
CA ASP A 112 4.54 -3.68 13.91
C ASP A 112 4.39 -2.50 14.84
N GLU A 113 3.35 -2.54 15.63
CA GLU A 113 3.08 -1.43 16.52
C GLU A 113 4.02 -1.37 17.68
N MET A 114 4.75 -2.39 17.88
CA MET A 114 5.65 -2.41 19.00
C MET A 114 6.85 -1.52 18.79
N GLU A 115 7.04 -1.10 17.58
CA GLU A 115 8.12 -0.28 17.33
C GLU A 115 7.97 1.07 17.86
N GLU A 116 6.90 1.54 17.94
CA GLU A 116 6.65 2.79 18.29
C GLU A 116 7.58 3.56 18.94
#